data_800e76a4e6bb30ae314e2bb8e9b0d1ca
#
_entry.id   800e76a4e6bb30ae314e2bb8e9b0d1ca
#
_cell.length_a   1.000
_cell.length_b   1.000
_cell.length_c   1.000
_cell.angle_alpha   90.00
_cell.angle_beta   90.00
_cell.angle_gamma   90.00
#
_symmetry.space_group_name_H-M   'P 1'
#
loop_
_entity.id
_entity.type
_entity.pdbx_description
1 polymer ?
#
loop_
_entity_poly.entity_id
_entity_poly.type
_entity_poly.pdbx_seq_one_letter_code
_entity_poly.pdbx_strand_id
1 'polypeptide(L)'
;MTRDEVRKAMTLGGNDEKELDQINKSVNVALEELSIIKAQADNLVLAVDPDVIASPATFRRYVSSRVFAAKDTTFHMFTKWLISQNERIFSLKSWEGMAKTCGSEVKELSALNENAVLGWRFWAAFLGLGYLSGTMIIPNMKLRLEDILATTYTEKFRYDETILAQDFMLWLSTKLPEVEIESKLPLALSAGLRTLHELGLIKLEMWSDSTPIMLHYVDGDPINGFTHISVKEAINS
;
A
#
# COMPACT_ATOMS: atom_id res chain seq x y z
N MET A 1 -6.56 -14.66 -26.20
CA MET A 1 -7.44 -15.65 -25.53
C MET A 1 -8.84 -15.09 -25.46
N THR A 2 -9.85 -15.91 -25.75
CA THR A 2 -11.26 -15.53 -25.51
C THR A 2 -11.58 -15.53 -24.01
N ARG A 3 -12.68 -14.86 -23.60
CA ARG A 3 -13.15 -14.95 -22.20
C ARG A 3 -13.37 -16.39 -21.74
N ASP A 4 -13.90 -17.24 -22.60
CA ASP A 4 -14.16 -18.65 -22.27
C ASP A 4 -12.86 -19.46 -22.09
N GLU A 5 -11.83 -19.19 -22.88
CA GLU A 5 -10.51 -19.80 -22.70
C GLU A 5 -9.87 -19.37 -21.38
N VAL A 6 -9.98 -18.08 -20.99
CA VAL A 6 -9.52 -17.59 -19.69
C VAL A 6 -10.27 -18.27 -18.55
N ARG A 7 -11.62 -18.32 -18.64
CA ARG A 7 -12.45 -19.02 -17.64
C ARG A 7 -12.03 -20.47 -17.48
N LYS A 8 -11.89 -21.19 -18.58
CA LYS A 8 -11.49 -22.61 -18.59
C LYS A 8 -10.10 -22.84 -18.01
N ALA A 9 -9.16 -21.93 -18.29
CA ALA A 9 -7.80 -22.00 -17.73
C ALA A 9 -7.77 -21.75 -16.22
N MET A 10 -8.61 -20.82 -15.73
CA MET A 10 -8.67 -20.45 -14.31
C MET A 10 -9.46 -21.44 -13.44
N THR A 11 -10.45 -22.14 -14.00
CA THR A 11 -11.25 -23.14 -13.26
C THR A 11 -10.57 -24.50 -13.14
N LEU A 12 -9.41 -24.70 -13.74
CA LEU A 12 -8.74 -26.01 -13.82
C LEU A 12 -9.68 -27.14 -14.30
N GLY A 13 -10.70 -26.80 -15.09
CA GLY A 13 -11.71 -27.71 -15.60
C GLY A 13 -12.95 -27.90 -14.71
N GLY A 14 -13.08 -27.18 -13.62
CA GLY A 14 -14.29 -27.09 -12.80
C GLY A 14 -15.40 -26.28 -13.47
N ASN A 15 -16.65 -26.60 -13.16
CA ASN A 15 -17.84 -25.92 -13.67
C ASN A 15 -18.72 -25.37 -12.53
N ASP A 16 -18.16 -25.02 -11.38
CA ASP A 16 -18.92 -24.41 -10.28
C ASP A 16 -19.32 -22.97 -10.69
N GLU A 17 -20.63 -22.68 -10.70
CA GLU A 17 -21.15 -21.35 -11.05
C GLU A 17 -20.60 -20.25 -10.17
N LYS A 18 -20.32 -20.51 -8.89
CA LYS A 18 -19.74 -19.52 -7.96
C LYS A 18 -18.29 -19.23 -8.33
N GLU A 19 -17.50 -20.22 -8.71
CA GLU A 19 -16.13 -20.02 -9.20
C GLU A 19 -16.14 -19.21 -10.50
N LEU A 20 -17.05 -19.53 -11.42
CA LEU A 20 -17.20 -18.78 -12.68
C LEU A 20 -17.56 -17.31 -12.45
N ASP A 21 -18.43 -17.00 -11.48
CA ASP A 21 -18.77 -15.61 -11.12
C ASP A 21 -17.56 -14.87 -10.55
N GLN A 22 -16.78 -15.50 -9.68
CA GLN A 22 -15.55 -14.91 -9.13
C GLN A 22 -14.49 -14.63 -10.23
N ILE A 23 -14.32 -15.56 -11.16
CA ILE A 23 -13.39 -15.38 -12.30
C ILE A 23 -13.86 -14.22 -13.17
N ASN A 24 -15.16 -14.11 -13.48
CA ASN A 24 -15.69 -12.98 -14.25
C ASN A 24 -15.44 -11.64 -13.55
N LYS A 25 -15.65 -11.58 -12.23
CA LYS A 25 -15.33 -10.39 -11.43
C LYS A 25 -13.84 -10.04 -11.53
N SER A 26 -12.96 -11.02 -11.39
CA SER A 26 -11.51 -10.79 -11.51
C SER A 26 -11.10 -10.30 -12.90
N VAL A 27 -11.70 -10.87 -13.96
CA VAL A 27 -11.48 -10.40 -15.34
C VAL A 27 -11.97 -8.97 -15.53
N ASN A 28 -13.12 -8.60 -14.95
CA ASN A 28 -13.63 -7.23 -15.04
C ASN A 28 -12.74 -6.23 -14.28
N VAL A 29 -12.24 -6.59 -13.09
CA VAL A 29 -11.25 -5.78 -12.35
C VAL A 29 -9.99 -5.55 -13.21
N ALA A 30 -9.48 -6.61 -13.84
CA ALA A 30 -8.30 -6.51 -14.70
C ALA A 30 -8.54 -5.64 -15.96
N LEU A 31 -9.77 -5.63 -16.51
CA LEU A 31 -10.16 -4.84 -17.68
C LEU A 31 -10.42 -3.37 -17.31
N GLU A 32 -11.29 -3.15 -16.34
CA GLU A 32 -11.93 -1.86 -16.07
C GLU A 32 -11.18 -1.03 -15.03
N GLU A 33 -10.76 -1.66 -13.94
CA GLU A 33 -10.12 -0.96 -12.82
C GLU A 33 -8.60 -0.86 -13.00
N LEU A 34 -7.95 -1.99 -13.32
CA LEU A 34 -6.49 -2.04 -13.43
C LEU A 34 -5.97 -1.79 -14.85
N SER A 35 -6.81 -1.92 -15.87
CA SER A 35 -6.42 -1.77 -17.28
C SER A 35 -5.21 -2.64 -17.68
N ILE A 36 -5.08 -3.84 -17.10
CA ILE A 36 -4.00 -4.79 -17.38
C ILE A 36 -4.25 -5.53 -18.68
N ILE A 37 -5.52 -5.81 -18.96
CA ILE A 37 -5.99 -6.41 -20.20
C ILE A 37 -6.98 -5.49 -20.90
N LYS A 38 -7.14 -5.68 -22.19
CA LYS A 38 -8.17 -5.00 -22.99
C LYS A 38 -8.89 -5.97 -23.90
N ALA A 39 -10.14 -5.68 -24.22
CA ALA A 39 -10.87 -6.42 -25.23
C ALA A 39 -10.43 -5.98 -26.64
N GLN A 40 -10.13 -6.93 -27.51
CA GLN A 40 -9.83 -6.71 -28.93
C GLN A 40 -10.64 -7.72 -29.76
N ALA A 41 -11.73 -7.28 -30.35
CA ALA A 41 -12.78 -8.14 -30.89
C ALA A 41 -13.23 -9.16 -29.82
N ASP A 42 -13.19 -10.45 -30.12
CA ASP A 42 -13.59 -11.52 -29.19
C ASP A 42 -12.49 -11.95 -28.22
N ASN A 43 -11.31 -11.34 -28.29
CA ASN A 43 -10.16 -11.74 -27.50
C ASN A 43 -9.85 -10.75 -26.37
N LEU A 44 -9.32 -11.29 -25.28
CA LEU A 44 -8.61 -10.53 -24.24
C LEU A 44 -7.12 -10.54 -24.55
N VAL A 45 -6.54 -9.35 -24.61
CA VAL A 45 -5.10 -9.18 -24.86
C VAL A 45 -4.49 -8.35 -23.73
N LEU A 46 -3.20 -8.58 -23.45
CA LEU A 46 -2.47 -7.78 -22.50
C LEU A 46 -2.41 -6.33 -22.97
N ALA A 47 -2.72 -5.39 -22.09
CA ALA A 47 -2.76 -3.95 -22.37
C ALA A 47 -1.56 -3.19 -21.79
N VAL A 48 -0.75 -3.86 -20.99
CA VAL A 48 0.46 -3.34 -20.35
C VAL A 48 1.69 -4.02 -20.91
N ASP A 49 2.87 -3.45 -20.64
CA ASP A 49 4.14 -4.10 -20.93
C ASP A 49 4.21 -5.43 -20.18
N PRO A 50 4.65 -6.54 -20.80
CA PRO A 50 4.83 -7.83 -20.15
C PRO A 50 5.67 -7.76 -18.87
N ASP A 51 6.63 -6.85 -18.76
CA ASP A 51 7.47 -6.65 -17.59
C ASP A 51 6.66 -6.23 -16.35
N VAL A 52 5.50 -5.62 -16.55
CA VAL A 52 4.58 -5.26 -15.44
C VAL A 52 4.11 -6.49 -14.67
N ILE A 53 3.90 -7.60 -15.36
CA ILE A 53 3.42 -8.87 -14.77
C ILE A 53 4.52 -9.91 -14.61
N ALA A 54 5.78 -9.56 -14.92
CA ALA A 54 6.92 -10.48 -14.85
C ALA A 54 7.29 -10.89 -13.42
N SER A 55 6.97 -10.04 -12.43
CA SER A 55 7.23 -10.34 -11.03
C SER A 55 6.13 -9.77 -10.11
N PRO A 56 5.96 -10.32 -8.89
CA PRO A 56 5.06 -9.73 -7.89
C PRO A 56 5.40 -8.28 -7.56
N ALA A 57 6.68 -7.89 -7.59
CA ALA A 57 7.12 -6.53 -7.29
C ALA A 57 6.71 -5.54 -8.38
N THR A 58 6.98 -5.85 -9.66
CA THR A 58 6.57 -4.99 -10.78
C THR A 58 5.06 -4.87 -10.87
N PHE A 59 4.34 -5.97 -10.65
CA PHE A 59 2.88 -5.98 -10.60
C PHE A 59 2.34 -5.13 -9.44
N ARG A 60 2.89 -5.26 -8.23
CA ARG A 60 2.51 -4.47 -7.07
C ARG A 60 2.70 -2.96 -7.32
N ARG A 61 3.84 -2.55 -7.88
CA ARG A 61 4.14 -1.16 -8.23
C ARG A 61 3.11 -0.60 -9.21
N TYR A 62 2.78 -1.37 -10.23
CA TYR A 62 1.75 -1.00 -11.20
C TYR A 62 0.38 -0.83 -10.53
N VAL A 63 -0.08 -1.82 -9.76
CA VAL A 63 -1.37 -1.77 -9.06
C VAL A 63 -1.41 -0.59 -8.09
N SER A 64 -0.35 -0.38 -7.32
CA SER A 64 -0.24 0.77 -6.39
C SER A 64 -0.45 2.10 -7.10
N SER A 65 0.17 2.30 -8.28
CA SER A 65 0.03 3.55 -9.04
C SER A 65 -1.40 3.81 -9.49
N ARG A 66 -2.21 2.77 -9.71
CA ARG A 66 -3.62 2.88 -10.11
C ARG A 66 -4.55 3.08 -8.93
N VAL A 67 -4.42 2.21 -7.93
CA VAL A 67 -5.32 2.18 -6.75
C VAL A 67 -5.21 3.47 -5.94
N PHE A 68 -4.01 3.98 -5.71
CA PHE A 68 -3.81 5.19 -4.91
C PHE A 68 -4.00 6.50 -5.69
N ALA A 69 -4.04 6.47 -7.02
CA ALA A 69 -4.45 7.62 -7.82
C ALA A 69 -5.95 7.90 -7.70
N ALA A 70 -6.77 6.88 -7.46
CA ALA A 70 -8.23 6.97 -7.38
C ALA A 70 -8.67 7.25 -5.92
N LYS A 71 -8.63 8.52 -5.51
CA LYS A 71 -8.84 8.96 -4.11
C LYS A 71 -10.26 8.72 -3.57
N ASP A 72 -11.27 8.65 -4.42
CA ASP A 72 -12.68 8.53 -4.02
C ASP A 72 -13.17 7.08 -3.96
N THR A 73 -12.25 6.10 -4.01
CA THR A 73 -12.60 4.68 -3.89
C THR A 73 -12.75 4.26 -2.43
N THR A 74 -13.65 3.31 -2.19
CA THR A 74 -13.80 2.66 -0.88
C THR A 74 -12.47 2.14 -0.35
N PHE A 75 -11.64 1.56 -1.23
CA PHE A 75 -10.31 1.05 -0.87
C PHE A 75 -9.41 2.17 -0.32
N HIS A 76 -9.30 3.29 -1.03
CA HIS A 76 -8.46 4.42 -0.64
C HIS A 76 -8.95 5.06 0.68
N MET A 77 -10.24 5.35 0.76
CA MET A 77 -10.83 5.99 1.96
C MET A 77 -10.69 5.10 3.20
N PHE A 78 -10.94 3.78 3.07
CA PHE A 78 -10.78 2.85 4.18
C PHE A 78 -9.30 2.70 4.58
N THR A 79 -8.38 2.66 3.61
CA THR A 79 -6.93 2.64 3.87
C THR A 79 -6.50 3.86 4.67
N LYS A 80 -6.92 5.06 4.24
CA LYS A 80 -6.59 6.31 4.90
C LYS A 80 -7.11 6.34 6.34
N TRP A 81 -8.38 5.96 6.53
CA TRP A 81 -8.97 5.84 7.86
C TRP A 81 -8.20 4.84 8.74
N LEU A 82 -7.87 3.66 8.20
CA LEU A 82 -7.16 2.64 8.99
C LEU A 82 -5.77 3.10 9.42
N ILE A 83 -5.01 3.73 8.54
CA ILE A 83 -3.67 4.26 8.85
C ILE A 83 -3.76 5.32 9.95
N SER A 84 -4.80 6.16 9.95
CA SER A 84 -5.01 7.18 10.98
C SER A 84 -5.35 6.62 12.37
N GLN A 85 -5.78 5.36 12.45
CA GLN A 85 -6.14 4.74 13.75
C GLN A 85 -4.94 4.48 14.66
N ASN A 86 -3.73 4.41 14.13
CA ASN A 86 -2.52 4.13 14.92
C ASN A 86 -2.71 2.88 15.82
N GLU A 87 -2.43 2.95 17.13
CA GLU A 87 -2.58 1.82 18.05
C GLU A 87 -4.03 1.38 18.26
N ARG A 88 -5.00 2.26 18.00
CA ARG A 88 -6.42 1.91 18.12
C ARG A 88 -6.79 0.71 17.26
N ILE A 89 -6.05 0.48 16.14
CA ILE A 89 -6.27 -0.70 15.27
C ILE A 89 -6.20 -2.01 16.06
N PHE A 90 -5.35 -2.11 17.08
CA PHE A 90 -5.19 -3.32 17.89
C PHE A 90 -6.37 -3.57 18.83
N SER A 91 -7.23 -2.58 19.06
CA SER A 91 -8.48 -2.73 19.83
C SER A 91 -9.66 -3.17 18.96
N LEU A 92 -9.55 -3.07 17.64
CA LEU A 92 -10.59 -3.46 16.67
C LEU A 92 -10.51 -4.97 16.42
N LYS A 93 -11.14 -5.74 17.32
CA LYS A 93 -10.99 -7.20 17.43
C LYS A 93 -11.62 -8.03 16.29
N SER A 94 -12.46 -7.43 15.44
CA SER A 94 -13.12 -8.12 14.34
C SER A 94 -13.24 -7.25 13.09
N TRP A 95 -13.32 -7.89 11.94
CA TRP A 95 -13.51 -7.20 10.66
C TRP A 95 -14.87 -6.49 10.60
N GLU A 96 -15.91 -7.10 11.17
CA GLU A 96 -17.22 -6.47 11.32
C GLU A 96 -17.14 -5.23 12.21
N GLY A 97 -16.43 -5.30 13.34
CA GLY A 97 -16.16 -4.16 14.23
C GLY A 97 -15.43 -3.04 13.53
N MET A 98 -14.40 -3.35 12.71
CA MET A 98 -13.71 -2.37 11.87
C MET A 98 -14.66 -1.70 10.89
N ALA A 99 -15.46 -2.48 10.15
CA ALA A 99 -16.41 -1.95 9.19
C ALA A 99 -17.42 -1.00 9.85
N LYS A 100 -18.01 -1.40 10.97
CA LYS A 100 -18.95 -0.58 11.75
C LYS A 100 -18.32 0.71 12.27
N THR A 101 -17.14 0.62 12.85
CA THR A 101 -16.43 1.79 13.39
C THR A 101 -16.09 2.76 12.28
N CYS A 102 -15.51 2.27 11.18
CA CYS A 102 -15.20 3.10 10.03
C CYS A 102 -16.45 3.75 9.44
N GLY A 103 -17.52 3.00 9.22
CA GLY A 103 -18.76 3.53 8.67
C GLY A 103 -19.48 4.55 9.58
N SER A 104 -19.22 4.52 10.90
CA SER A 104 -19.71 5.55 11.82
C SER A 104 -18.86 6.83 11.82
N GLU A 105 -17.59 6.74 11.50
CA GLU A 105 -16.64 7.86 11.49
C GLU A 105 -16.49 8.49 10.10
N VAL A 106 -16.65 7.71 9.02
CA VAL A 106 -16.52 8.14 7.63
C VAL A 106 -17.86 7.93 6.92
N LYS A 107 -18.60 9.00 6.69
CA LYS A 107 -19.98 8.96 6.16
C LYS A 107 -20.05 8.24 4.81
N GLU A 108 -19.07 8.45 3.94
CA GLU A 108 -18.96 7.84 2.62
C GLU A 108 -18.78 6.33 2.67
N LEU A 109 -18.34 5.80 3.82
CA LEU A 109 -18.12 4.37 4.09
C LEU A 109 -19.22 3.75 4.98
N SER A 110 -20.36 4.43 5.17
CA SER A 110 -21.46 3.93 6.01
C SER A 110 -22.04 2.57 5.56
N ALA A 111 -21.88 2.21 4.27
CA ALA A 111 -22.28 0.92 3.72
C ALA A 111 -21.16 -0.14 3.74
N LEU A 112 -19.97 0.18 4.32
CA LEU A 112 -18.88 -0.78 4.42
C LEU A 112 -19.29 -1.98 5.26
N ASN A 113 -18.94 -3.19 4.80
CA ASN A 113 -19.25 -4.42 5.48
C ASN A 113 -18.02 -5.31 5.70
N GLU A 114 -18.18 -6.36 6.48
CA GLU A 114 -17.10 -7.30 6.81
C GLU A 114 -16.43 -7.89 5.57
N ASN A 115 -17.18 -8.27 4.54
CA ASN A 115 -16.64 -8.89 3.33
C ASN A 115 -15.73 -7.92 2.56
N ALA A 116 -16.09 -6.63 2.52
CA ALA A 116 -15.24 -5.61 1.90
C ALA A 116 -13.91 -5.44 2.66
N VAL A 117 -13.93 -5.46 4.00
CA VAL A 117 -12.72 -5.41 4.83
C VAL A 117 -11.87 -6.67 4.67
N LEU A 118 -12.52 -7.84 4.60
CA LEU A 118 -11.83 -9.12 4.32
C LEU A 118 -11.13 -9.11 2.95
N GLY A 119 -11.78 -8.58 1.92
CA GLY A 119 -11.17 -8.40 0.60
C GLY A 119 -10.03 -7.39 0.63
N TRP A 120 -10.25 -6.24 1.30
CA TRP A 120 -9.25 -5.18 1.44
C TRP A 120 -7.94 -5.67 2.07
N ARG A 121 -7.98 -6.51 3.11
CA ARG A 121 -6.79 -6.94 3.85
C ARG A 121 -5.73 -7.63 2.98
N PHE A 122 -6.16 -8.44 2.00
CA PHE A 122 -5.23 -9.13 1.09
C PHE A 122 -4.51 -8.13 0.19
N TRP A 123 -5.28 -7.19 -0.35
CA TRP A 123 -4.71 -6.12 -1.16
C TRP A 123 -3.80 -5.20 -0.34
N ALA A 124 -4.20 -4.86 0.89
CA ALA A 124 -3.39 -4.04 1.78
C ALA A 124 -2.04 -4.69 2.10
N ALA A 125 -2.01 -5.99 2.39
CA ALA A 125 -0.77 -6.72 2.61
C ALA A 125 0.07 -6.79 1.33
N PHE A 126 -0.53 -7.08 0.18
CA PHE A 126 0.15 -7.11 -1.11
C PHE A 126 0.75 -5.74 -1.49
N LEU A 127 0.01 -4.65 -1.26
CA LEU A 127 0.42 -3.29 -1.56
C LEU A 127 1.39 -2.69 -0.52
N GLY A 128 1.74 -3.46 0.52
CA GLY A 128 2.73 -3.06 1.50
C GLY A 128 2.26 -2.03 2.53
N LEU A 129 0.96 -2.01 2.86
CA LEU A 129 0.40 -1.16 3.92
C LEU A 129 0.56 -1.78 5.32
N GLY A 130 0.89 -3.06 5.38
CA GLY A 130 1.09 -3.85 6.59
C GLY A 130 1.24 -5.33 6.25
N TYR A 131 1.35 -6.17 7.26
CA TYR A 131 1.36 -7.61 7.10
C TYR A 131 0.31 -8.28 7.96
N LEU A 132 -0.18 -9.43 7.48
CA LEU A 132 -1.21 -10.19 8.18
C LEU A 132 -0.59 -11.03 9.30
N SER A 133 -1.18 -10.94 10.49
CA SER A 133 -0.89 -11.82 11.63
C SER A 133 -2.20 -12.37 12.16
N GLY A 134 -2.52 -13.61 11.79
CA GLY A 134 -3.82 -14.20 12.09
C GLY A 134 -4.98 -13.39 11.50
N THR A 135 -5.84 -12.89 12.37
CA THR A 135 -6.99 -12.03 12.01
C THR A 135 -6.68 -10.53 12.09
N MET A 136 -5.43 -10.13 12.36
CA MET A 136 -5.05 -8.73 12.45
C MET A 136 -4.17 -8.32 11.28
N ILE A 137 -4.21 -7.03 10.95
CA ILE A 137 -3.19 -6.39 10.13
C ILE A 137 -2.25 -5.63 11.06
N ILE A 138 -0.97 -5.90 10.94
CA ILE A 138 0.08 -5.17 11.66
C ILE A 138 0.53 -4.01 10.76
N PRO A 139 0.26 -2.75 11.14
CA PRO A 139 0.61 -1.60 10.32
C PRO A 139 2.12 -1.47 10.15
N ASN A 140 2.59 -1.56 8.93
CA ASN A 140 4.00 -1.36 8.58
C ASN A 140 4.13 -1.09 7.08
N MET A 141 4.52 0.10 6.70
CA MET A 141 4.63 0.51 5.31
C MET A 141 6.02 0.27 4.69
N LYS A 142 6.84 -0.60 5.29
CA LYS A 142 8.19 -0.91 4.80
C LYS A 142 8.20 -1.22 3.29
N LEU A 143 7.36 -2.15 2.85
CA LEU A 143 7.33 -2.60 1.46
C LEU A 143 6.81 -1.49 0.50
N ARG A 144 5.84 -0.71 0.95
CA ARG A 144 5.31 0.43 0.19
C ARG A 144 6.36 1.53 0.02
N LEU A 145 7.09 1.85 1.10
CA LEU A 145 8.21 2.79 1.08
C LEU A 145 9.34 2.30 0.18
N GLU A 146 9.72 1.05 0.28
CA GLU A 146 10.74 0.42 -0.55
C GLU A 146 10.43 0.57 -2.04
N ASP A 147 9.19 0.25 -2.45
CA ASP A 147 8.76 0.42 -3.84
C ASP A 147 8.85 1.89 -4.32
N ILE A 148 8.43 2.85 -3.48
CA ILE A 148 8.50 4.28 -3.81
C ILE A 148 9.96 4.73 -3.93
N LEU A 149 10.80 4.38 -2.95
CA LEU A 149 12.20 4.77 -2.92
C LEU A 149 12.99 4.17 -4.09
N ALA A 150 12.75 2.90 -4.42
CA ALA A 150 13.39 2.23 -5.54
C ALA A 150 13.01 2.81 -6.91
N THR A 151 11.81 3.37 -7.05
CA THR A 151 11.30 3.77 -8.37
C THR A 151 11.30 5.27 -8.63
N THR A 152 11.17 6.10 -7.59
CA THR A 152 10.92 7.55 -7.76
C THR A 152 11.87 8.46 -6.98
N TYR A 153 12.72 7.90 -6.11
CA TYR A 153 13.61 8.70 -5.28
C TYR A 153 14.59 9.55 -6.09
N THR A 154 15.17 8.96 -7.13
CA THR A 154 16.15 9.63 -8.00
C THR A 154 15.56 10.70 -8.92
N GLU A 155 14.24 10.84 -8.97
CA GLU A 155 13.58 11.97 -9.65
C GLU A 155 13.91 13.32 -8.96
N LYS A 156 14.25 13.31 -7.67
CA LYS A 156 14.49 14.52 -6.88
C LYS A 156 15.79 14.50 -6.08
N PHE A 157 16.25 13.36 -5.62
CA PHE A 157 17.38 13.19 -4.71
C PHE A 157 18.41 12.21 -5.27
N ARG A 158 19.57 12.12 -4.62
CA ARG A 158 20.62 11.15 -4.95
C ARG A 158 20.75 10.13 -3.84
N TYR A 159 21.03 8.88 -4.20
CA TYR A 159 21.37 7.87 -3.21
C TYR A 159 22.63 8.26 -2.43
N ASP A 160 22.70 7.83 -1.17
CA ASP A 160 23.76 8.09 -0.23
C ASP A 160 23.99 9.57 0.15
N GLU A 161 23.20 10.50 -0.39
CA GLU A 161 23.19 11.89 0.02
C GLU A 161 22.30 12.09 1.25
N THR A 162 22.80 12.86 2.23
CA THR A 162 22.03 13.23 3.41
C THR A 162 21.22 14.49 3.12
N ILE A 163 19.90 14.41 3.29
CA ILE A 163 18.95 15.48 3.01
C ILE A 163 18.11 15.80 4.25
N LEU A 164 17.52 17.00 4.27
CA LEU A 164 16.62 17.41 5.36
C LEU A 164 15.38 16.52 5.40
N ALA A 165 14.99 16.09 6.59
CA ALA A 165 13.77 15.31 6.81
C ALA A 165 12.52 16.01 6.27
N GLN A 166 12.43 17.33 6.43
CA GLN A 166 11.30 18.12 5.93
C GLN A 166 11.17 18.05 4.40
N ASP A 167 12.28 18.18 3.67
CA ASP A 167 12.29 18.09 2.20
C ASP A 167 11.92 16.69 1.71
N PHE A 168 12.42 15.67 2.42
CA PHE A 168 12.06 14.28 2.15
C PHE A 168 10.57 14.03 2.41
N MET A 169 10.03 14.47 3.54
CA MET A 169 8.62 14.25 3.89
C MET A 169 7.68 15.03 2.97
N LEU A 170 8.06 16.24 2.55
CA LEU A 170 7.30 17.01 1.57
C LEU A 170 7.23 16.28 0.22
N TRP A 171 8.34 15.71 -0.24
CA TRP A 171 8.35 14.88 -1.45
C TRP A 171 7.54 13.59 -1.24
N LEU A 172 7.75 12.89 -0.13
CA LEU A 172 7.07 11.63 0.17
C LEU A 172 5.54 11.78 0.23
N SER A 173 5.05 12.92 0.74
CA SER A 173 3.61 13.22 0.78
C SER A 173 2.96 13.24 -0.60
N THR A 174 3.71 13.56 -1.65
CA THR A 174 3.22 13.52 -3.04
C THR A 174 3.12 12.09 -3.59
N LYS A 175 3.82 11.13 -2.96
CA LYS A 175 3.89 9.72 -3.37
C LYS A 175 3.00 8.80 -2.52
N LEU A 176 2.52 9.29 -1.37
CA LEU A 176 1.67 8.56 -0.40
C LEU A 176 0.33 9.30 -0.18
N PRO A 177 -0.56 9.36 -1.18
CA PRO A 177 -1.82 10.09 -1.04
C PRO A 177 -2.77 9.44 0.00
N GLU A 178 -2.53 8.20 0.36
CA GLU A 178 -3.23 7.43 1.39
C GLU A 178 -2.81 7.78 2.82
N VAL A 179 -1.77 8.59 3.00
CA VAL A 179 -1.21 8.96 4.33
C VAL A 179 -1.27 10.47 4.54
N GLU A 180 -1.82 10.90 5.65
CA GLU A 180 -1.65 12.27 6.13
C GLU A 180 -0.30 12.39 6.83
N ILE A 181 0.57 13.21 6.24
CA ILE A 181 1.91 13.46 6.77
C ILE A 181 1.91 14.80 7.49
N GLU A 182 2.02 14.73 8.79
CA GLU A 182 2.10 15.87 9.70
C GLU A 182 3.46 15.86 10.43
N SER A 183 3.61 16.74 11.42
CA SER A 183 4.82 16.79 12.25
C SER A 183 5.06 15.52 13.08
N LYS A 184 3.99 14.77 13.39
CA LYS A 184 4.04 13.41 13.96
C LYS A 184 3.49 12.44 12.96
N LEU A 185 4.31 11.44 12.57
CA LEU A 185 3.95 10.46 11.56
C LEU A 185 3.03 9.37 12.14
N PRO A 186 2.11 8.80 11.31
CA PRO A 186 1.31 7.64 11.71
C PRO A 186 2.17 6.42 12.02
N LEU A 187 1.63 5.51 12.84
CA LEU A 187 2.28 4.26 13.26
C LEU A 187 2.79 3.43 12.07
N ALA A 188 1.96 3.23 11.05
CA ALA A 188 2.31 2.42 9.88
C ALA A 188 3.54 2.96 9.12
N LEU A 189 3.58 4.28 8.91
CA LEU A 189 4.69 4.95 8.24
C LEU A 189 5.94 4.95 9.12
N SER A 190 5.79 5.23 10.41
CA SER A 190 6.88 5.21 11.39
C SER A 190 7.52 3.83 11.50
N ALA A 191 6.71 2.77 11.58
CA ALA A 191 7.19 1.39 11.60
C ALA A 191 7.94 1.04 10.31
N GLY A 192 7.44 1.46 9.16
CA GLY A 192 8.12 1.27 7.89
C GLY A 192 9.49 1.94 7.81
N LEU A 193 9.58 3.21 8.24
CA LEU A 193 10.84 3.96 8.26
C LEU A 193 11.86 3.33 9.24
N ARG A 194 11.44 2.92 10.44
CA ARG A 194 12.30 2.20 11.38
C ARG A 194 12.83 0.91 10.80
N THR A 195 11.94 0.09 10.22
CA THR A 195 12.34 -1.18 9.60
C THR A 195 13.37 -0.95 8.48
N LEU A 196 13.19 0.04 7.62
CA LEU A 196 14.16 0.37 6.58
C LEU A 196 15.50 0.85 7.17
N HIS A 197 15.47 1.60 8.27
CA HIS A 197 16.67 2.03 8.98
C HIS A 197 17.43 0.85 9.61
N GLU A 198 16.74 -0.06 10.29
CA GLU A 198 17.29 -1.27 10.88
C GLU A 198 17.93 -2.20 9.83
N LEU A 199 17.33 -2.26 8.63
CA LEU A 199 17.87 -3.00 7.50
C LEU A 199 19.05 -2.28 6.81
N GLY A 200 19.37 -1.05 7.23
CA GLY A 200 20.43 -0.25 6.62
C GLY A 200 20.10 0.29 5.21
N LEU A 201 18.84 0.20 4.79
CA LEU A 201 18.39 0.70 3.48
C LEU A 201 18.17 2.22 3.48
N ILE A 202 17.90 2.78 4.65
CA ILE A 202 17.92 4.22 4.91
C ILE A 202 18.70 4.49 6.19
N LYS A 203 19.13 5.74 6.39
CA LYS A 203 19.70 6.19 7.67
C LYS A 203 18.90 7.39 8.17
N LEU A 204 18.30 7.28 9.34
CA LEU A 204 17.63 8.36 10.05
C LEU A 204 18.62 8.97 11.04
N GLU A 205 18.79 10.27 11.04
CA GLU A 205 19.75 10.99 11.90
C GLU A 205 19.08 12.16 12.61
N MET A 206 19.52 12.42 13.84
CA MET A 206 19.08 13.54 14.64
C MET A 206 20.23 14.54 14.80
N TRP A 207 20.12 15.70 14.16
CA TRP A 207 21.08 16.80 14.28
C TRP A 207 20.41 17.97 15.02
N SER A 208 21.20 18.78 15.67
CA SER A 208 20.68 19.85 16.57
C SER A 208 20.23 21.13 15.85
N ASP A 209 20.47 21.22 14.56
CA ASP A 209 20.30 22.43 13.73
C ASP A 209 18.94 22.54 13.02
N SER A 210 18.08 21.53 13.14
CA SER A 210 16.84 21.44 12.39
C SER A 210 15.67 20.92 13.26
N THR A 211 14.45 21.29 12.88
CA THR A 211 13.23 20.80 13.54
C THR A 211 12.99 19.33 13.17
N PRO A 212 12.85 18.43 14.16
CA PRO A 212 12.66 17.02 13.89
C PRO A 212 11.25 16.68 13.37
N ILE A 213 11.17 15.72 12.51
CA ILE A 213 9.96 14.96 12.21
C ILE A 213 9.85 13.86 13.27
N MET A 214 8.71 13.83 13.97
CA MET A 214 8.49 12.89 15.06
C MET A 214 7.89 11.59 14.53
N LEU A 215 8.52 10.47 14.86
CA LEU A 215 7.95 9.15 14.62
C LEU A 215 6.87 8.83 15.66
N HIS A 216 5.95 7.96 15.32
CA HIS A 216 4.99 7.44 16.28
C HIS A 216 5.74 6.76 17.43
N TYR A 217 5.43 7.14 18.67
CA TYR A 217 6.14 6.60 19.84
C TYR A 217 5.88 5.10 20.00
N VAL A 218 6.94 4.35 20.23
CA VAL A 218 6.90 2.93 20.59
C VAL A 218 7.82 2.76 21.77
N ASP A 219 7.32 2.13 22.84
CA ASP A 219 8.10 1.94 24.05
C ASP A 219 9.36 1.07 23.80
N GLY A 220 10.49 1.53 24.29
CA GLY A 220 11.78 0.87 24.09
C GLY A 220 12.45 1.12 22.73
N ASP A 221 11.83 1.85 21.81
CA ASP A 221 12.46 2.21 20.53
C ASP A 221 13.43 3.39 20.73
N PRO A 222 14.69 3.28 20.29
CA PRO A 222 15.69 4.34 20.45
C PRO A 222 15.45 5.53 19.50
N ILE A 223 14.68 5.34 18.40
CA ILE A 223 14.47 6.35 17.38
C ILE A 223 13.05 6.94 17.48
N ASN A 224 12.96 8.11 18.09
CA ASN A 224 11.69 8.82 18.27
C ASN A 224 11.43 9.92 17.24
N GLY A 225 12.43 10.26 16.42
CA GLY A 225 12.34 11.26 15.38
C GLY A 225 13.64 11.39 14.60
N PHE A 226 13.65 12.21 13.58
CA PHE A 226 14.82 12.47 12.76
C PHE A 226 14.75 13.86 12.12
N THR A 227 15.93 14.46 11.89
CA THR A 227 16.07 15.76 11.20
C THR A 227 16.66 15.59 9.81
N HIS A 228 17.39 14.49 9.59
CA HIS A 228 18.05 14.17 8.33
C HIS A 228 17.82 12.71 7.95
N ILE A 229 17.84 12.43 6.67
CA ILE A 229 17.70 11.09 6.11
C ILE A 229 18.66 10.91 4.93
N SER A 230 19.23 9.73 4.80
CA SER A 230 19.86 9.27 3.55
C SER A 230 19.27 7.93 3.13
N VAL A 231 19.10 7.75 1.81
CA VAL A 231 18.60 6.51 1.21
C VAL A 231 19.76 5.83 0.51
N LYS A 232 19.94 4.52 0.77
CA LYS A 232 21.03 3.74 0.21
C LYS A 232 20.70 3.19 -1.17
N GLU A 233 21.68 3.14 -2.07
CA GLU A 233 21.49 2.56 -3.40
C GLU A 233 21.05 1.08 -3.34
N ALA A 234 21.45 0.35 -2.29
CA ALA A 234 21.04 -1.02 -2.03
C ALA A 234 19.52 -1.25 -1.99
N ILE A 235 18.70 -0.20 -1.89
CA ILE A 235 17.23 -0.31 -1.93
C ILE A 235 16.70 -0.82 -3.28
N ASN A 236 17.53 -0.80 -4.31
CA ASN A 236 17.20 -1.27 -5.67
C ASN A 236 17.53 -2.76 -5.91
N SER A 237 18.16 -3.44 -4.96
CA SER A 237 18.66 -4.81 -5.12
C SER A 237 17.61 -5.91 -4.88
#